data_27a11fdbaa349d2a1c1b7555fad9ed23
#
_entry.id   27a11fdbaa349d2a1c1b7555fad9ed23
#
_cell.length_a   1.000
_cell.length_b   1.000
_cell.length_c   1.000
_cell.angle_alpha   90.00
_cell.angle_beta   90.00
_cell.angle_gamma   90.00
#
_symmetry.space_group_name_H-M   'P 1'
#
loop_
_entity.id
_entity.type
_entity.pdbx_description
1 polymer ?
#
loop_
_entity_poly.entity_id
_entity_poly.type
_entity_poly.pdbx_seq_one_letter_code
_entity_poly.pdbx_strand_id
1 'polypeptide(L)'
;NKIAGDAQQELSAIGSGIEFKYALDFSSKAKASSELLVFNREAGSISIEELSSRTGIDEGKIKIFELGKAIPSSKEYEKISYALNVNVRDLLANDIIDEKVVVKINSECKRWLYPSATKAYEMLELAATKNLPFSKSIEVSILSDQGEEYDLKSGLHQYGYNVGDSNISLNWIHNNQKYSEIINPGDSFYVGPFIEHNFRKKGKLVLLRVGGKVVGEPQRELSLMPKEYISRVNAETKQWFNSG
;
A
#
# COMPACT_ATOMS: atom_id res chain seq x y z
N ASN A 1 -13.98 21.50 18.38
CA ASN A 1 -14.56 22.42 17.37
C ASN A 1 -13.50 22.99 16.38
N LYS A 2 -12.24 23.11 16.76
CA LYS A 2 -11.18 23.62 15.87
C LYS A 2 -10.78 22.57 14.81
N ILE A 3 -10.68 21.30 15.22
CA ILE A 3 -10.31 20.18 14.33
C ILE A 3 -11.35 19.96 13.21
N ALA A 4 -12.63 20.11 13.51
CA ALA A 4 -13.69 19.97 12.51
C ALA A 4 -13.70 21.14 11.50
N GLY A 5 -13.30 22.35 11.94
CA GLY A 5 -13.15 23.52 11.06
C GLY A 5 -11.99 23.37 10.09
N ASP A 6 -10.87 22.82 10.55
CA ASP A 6 -9.68 22.60 9.73
C ASP A 6 -9.94 21.54 8.66
N ALA A 7 -10.60 20.42 9.00
CA ALA A 7 -10.97 19.38 8.04
C ALA A 7 -11.95 19.87 6.97
N GLN A 8 -12.89 20.75 7.34
CA GLN A 8 -13.87 21.31 6.41
C GLN A 8 -13.24 22.35 5.47
N GLN A 9 -12.25 23.10 5.95
CA GLN A 9 -11.43 23.98 5.12
C GLN A 9 -10.56 23.18 4.15
N GLU A 10 -9.94 22.10 4.60
CA GLU A 10 -9.16 21.20 3.76
C GLU A 10 -10.00 20.57 2.65
N LEU A 11 -11.18 20.03 2.96
CA LEU A 11 -12.10 19.48 1.97
C LEU A 11 -12.57 20.53 0.96
N SER A 12 -12.86 21.76 1.41
CA SER A 12 -13.23 22.87 0.54
C SER A 12 -12.09 23.30 -0.38
N ALA A 13 -10.86 23.28 0.11
CA ALA A 13 -9.67 23.60 -0.66
C ALA A 13 -9.35 22.53 -1.72
N ILE A 14 -9.52 21.24 -1.41
CA ILE A 14 -9.43 20.14 -2.38
C ILE A 14 -10.46 20.33 -3.50
N GLY A 15 -11.71 20.67 -3.16
CA GLY A 15 -12.77 20.94 -4.12
C GLY A 15 -12.53 22.19 -4.98
N SER A 16 -11.71 23.14 -4.52
CA SER A 16 -11.36 24.37 -5.26
C SER A 16 -10.08 24.25 -6.10
N GLY A 17 -9.42 23.08 -6.10
CA GLY A 17 -8.18 22.86 -6.85
C GLY A 17 -6.94 23.55 -6.25
N ILE A 18 -7.00 23.97 -4.99
CA ILE A 18 -5.84 24.53 -4.29
C ILE A 18 -4.87 23.40 -3.96
N GLU A 19 -3.64 23.52 -4.45
CA GLU A 19 -2.58 22.56 -4.13
C GLU A 19 -2.17 22.68 -2.66
N PHE A 20 -2.35 21.59 -1.91
CA PHE A 20 -1.73 21.46 -0.59
C PHE A 20 -0.24 21.12 -0.74
N LYS A 21 0.63 22.03 -0.31
CA LYS A 21 2.05 21.74 -0.13
C LYS A 21 2.23 21.04 1.22
N TYR A 22 2.07 19.74 1.26
CA TYR A 22 2.56 18.93 2.37
C TYR A 22 4.05 18.61 2.17
N ALA A 23 4.90 19.61 2.31
CA ALA A 23 6.27 19.32 2.66
C ALA A 23 6.28 19.04 4.16
N LEU A 24 6.30 17.79 4.59
CA LEU A 24 6.70 17.46 5.95
C LEU A 24 8.17 17.85 6.09
N ASP A 25 8.40 19.05 6.54
CA ASP A 25 9.70 19.46 7.03
C ASP A 25 10.09 18.62 8.26
N PHE A 26 11.32 18.75 8.71
CA PHE A 26 11.80 18.03 9.88
C PHE A 26 10.89 18.24 11.10
N SER A 27 10.31 19.42 11.26
CA SER A 27 9.41 19.78 12.36
C SER A 27 8.12 18.99 12.32
N SER A 28 7.49 18.84 11.14
CA SER A 28 6.27 18.07 10.97
C SER A 28 6.49 16.57 11.19
N LYS A 29 7.63 16.04 10.74
CA LYS A 29 8.02 14.63 11.01
C LYS A 29 8.27 14.39 12.50
N ALA A 30 9.00 15.28 13.15
CA ALA A 30 9.29 15.19 14.56
C ALA A 30 7.99 15.24 15.39
N LYS A 31 7.06 16.10 15.01
CA LYS A 31 5.75 16.21 15.65
C LYS A 31 4.92 14.93 15.45
N ALA A 32 4.80 14.42 14.23
CA ALA A 32 4.06 13.18 13.97
C ALA A 32 4.66 11.97 14.71
N SER A 33 6.00 11.87 14.74
CA SER A 33 6.67 10.82 15.51
C SER A 33 6.45 10.98 17.02
N SER A 34 6.43 12.21 17.53
CA SER A 34 6.15 12.46 18.95
C SER A 34 4.76 12.04 19.36
N GLU A 35 3.76 12.33 18.54
CA GLU A 35 2.36 11.94 18.78
C GLU A 35 2.20 10.41 18.82
N LEU A 36 2.88 9.68 17.93
CA LEU A 36 2.89 8.22 17.95
C LEU A 36 3.59 7.65 19.18
N LEU A 37 4.70 8.25 19.61
CA LEU A 37 5.43 7.84 20.80
C LEU A 37 4.59 8.03 22.06
N VAL A 38 4.04 9.24 22.26
CA VAL A 38 3.16 9.56 23.39
C VAL A 38 1.96 8.63 23.42
N PHE A 39 1.29 8.45 22.28
CA PHE A 39 0.13 7.57 22.16
C PHE A 39 0.45 6.14 22.60
N ASN A 40 1.52 5.53 22.11
CA ASN A 40 1.87 4.16 22.43
C ASN A 40 2.34 4.00 23.89
N ARG A 41 3.05 4.99 24.44
CA ARG A 41 3.47 5.00 25.83
C ARG A 41 2.27 5.08 26.78
N GLU A 42 1.35 6.01 26.53
CA GLU A 42 0.15 6.20 27.35
C GLU A 42 -0.81 5.02 27.25
N ALA A 43 -0.97 4.45 26.06
CA ALA A 43 -1.78 3.25 25.86
C ALA A 43 -1.25 2.06 26.69
N GLY A 44 0.06 2.00 26.91
CA GLY A 44 0.69 1.02 27.80
C GLY A 44 0.68 1.42 29.29
N SER A 45 0.17 2.60 29.63
CA SER A 45 0.26 3.17 31.00
C SER A 45 1.70 3.23 31.53
N ILE A 46 2.65 3.51 30.67
CA ILE A 46 4.09 3.58 30.97
C ILE A 46 4.46 5.05 31.23
N SER A 47 5.07 5.35 32.39
CA SER A 47 5.60 6.68 32.66
C SER A 47 6.89 6.94 31.87
N ILE A 48 7.33 8.19 31.79
CA ILE A 48 8.62 8.55 31.15
C ILE A 48 9.78 7.93 31.91
N GLU A 49 9.72 7.94 33.25
CA GLU A 49 10.71 7.32 34.13
C GLU A 49 10.81 5.81 33.88
N GLU A 50 9.68 5.14 33.77
CA GLU A 50 9.63 3.71 33.47
C GLU A 50 10.16 3.42 32.04
N LEU A 51 9.79 4.23 31.06
CA LEU A 51 10.32 4.09 29.69
C LEU A 51 11.84 4.32 29.66
N SER A 52 12.34 5.30 30.40
CA SER A 52 13.77 5.58 30.57
C SER A 52 14.48 4.35 31.17
N SER A 53 13.93 3.80 32.25
CA SER A 53 14.47 2.60 32.90
C SER A 53 14.56 1.39 31.97
N ARG A 54 13.52 1.13 31.16
CA ARG A 54 13.46 0.00 30.21
C ARG A 54 14.40 0.17 29.01
N THR A 55 14.55 1.40 28.53
CA THR A 55 15.32 1.67 27.30
C THR A 55 16.77 2.04 27.56
N GLY A 56 17.08 2.54 28.77
CA GLY A 56 18.35 3.17 29.06
C GLY A 56 18.56 4.51 28.34
N ILE A 57 17.47 5.14 27.86
CA ILE A 57 17.49 6.49 27.28
C ILE A 57 17.16 7.48 28.38
N ASP A 58 17.93 8.56 28.46
CA ASP A 58 17.73 9.62 29.45
C ASP A 58 16.31 10.22 29.37
N GLU A 59 15.69 10.47 30.53
CA GLU A 59 14.32 11.02 30.61
C GLU A 59 14.18 12.37 29.90
N GLY A 60 15.19 13.24 30.03
CA GLY A 60 15.20 14.52 29.35
C GLY A 60 15.19 14.36 27.84
N LYS A 61 15.88 13.33 27.33
CA LYS A 61 15.89 12.99 25.90
C LYS A 61 14.54 12.43 25.45
N ILE A 62 13.90 11.58 26.23
CA ILE A 62 12.54 11.08 25.94
C ILE A 62 11.55 12.27 25.89
N LYS A 63 11.62 13.19 26.83
CA LYS A 63 10.81 14.43 26.85
C LYS A 63 11.02 15.27 25.58
N ILE A 64 12.26 15.37 25.10
CA ILE A 64 12.58 16.07 23.85
C ILE A 64 11.92 15.39 22.64
N PHE A 65 11.91 14.07 22.60
CA PHE A 65 11.22 13.30 21.56
C PHE A 65 9.70 13.52 21.63
N GLU A 66 9.09 13.43 22.80
CA GLU A 66 7.65 13.64 23.00
C GLU A 66 7.19 15.08 22.74
N LEU A 67 8.09 16.05 22.86
CA LEU A 67 7.82 17.43 22.48
C LEU A 67 7.99 17.69 20.97
N GLY A 68 8.36 16.68 20.18
CA GLY A 68 8.61 16.82 18.75
C GLY A 68 9.82 17.72 18.41
N LYS A 69 10.74 17.91 19.34
CA LYS A 69 11.97 18.73 19.14
C LYS A 69 13.13 17.92 18.57
N ALA A 70 13.04 16.59 18.61
CA ALA A 70 13.99 15.68 17.98
C ALA A 70 13.29 14.39 17.57
N ILE A 71 13.91 13.69 16.63
CA ILE A 71 13.48 12.36 16.17
C ILE A 71 14.42 11.32 16.75
N PRO A 72 13.92 10.22 17.35
CA PRO A 72 14.77 9.13 17.79
C PRO A 72 15.59 8.54 16.64
N SER A 73 16.84 8.18 16.90
CA SER A 73 17.65 7.40 15.97
C SER A 73 17.07 5.98 15.78
N SER A 74 17.47 5.26 14.73
CA SER A 74 17.00 3.89 14.47
C SER A 74 17.21 2.97 15.68
N LYS A 75 18.36 3.06 16.36
CA LYS A 75 18.65 2.29 17.57
C LYS A 75 17.76 2.67 18.76
N GLU A 76 17.37 3.92 18.86
CA GLU A 76 16.46 4.38 19.91
C GLU A 76 15.04 3.94 19.64
N TYR A 77 14.60 3.99 18.37
CA TYR A 77 13.32 3.42 17.96
C TYR A 77 13.22 1.92 18.27
N GLU A 78 14.27 1.14 18.02
CA GLU A 78 14.33 -0.28 18.36
C GLU A 78 14.16 -0.50 19.87
N LYS A 79 14.87 0.27 20.70
CA LYS A 79 14.75 0.17 22.15
C LYS A 79 13.37 0.57 22.65
N ILE A 80 12.83 1.68 22.15
CA ILE A 80 11.50 2.19 22.51
C ILE A 80 10.42 1.20 22.07
N SER A 81 10.48 0.69 20.86
CA SER A 81 9.51 -0.27 20.35
C SER A 81 9.49 -1.56 21.18
N TYR A 82 10.68 -2.06 21.55
CA TYR A 82 10.80 -3.21 22.43
C TYR A 82 10.20 -2.94 23.82
N ALA A 83 10.51 -1.78 24.42
CA ALA A 83 10.03 -1.39 25.75
C ALA A 83 8.51 -1.18 25.79
N LEU A 84 7.92 -0.70 24.70
CA LEU A 84 6.47 -0.47 24.53
C LEU A 84 5.72 -1.69 23.98
N ASN A 85 6.44 -2.76 23.57
CA ASN A 85 5.89 -3.95 22.91
C ASN A 85 5.08 -3.63 21.65
N VAL A 86 5.63 -2.75 20.80
CA VAL A 86 5.04 -2.36 19.50
C VAL A 86 6.05 -2.59 18.38
N ASN A 87 5.62 -2.54 17.12
CA ASN A 87 6.56 -2.56 16.01
C ASN A 87 7.23 -1.18 15.84
N VAL A 88 8.48 -1.15 15.41
CA VAL A 88 9.19 0.11 15.11
C VAL A 88 8.38 0.99 14.14
N ARG A 89 7.75 0.39 13.14
CA ARG A 89 6.91 1.11 12.17
C ARG A 89 5.72 1.87 12.79
N ASP A 90 5.24 1.42 13.95
CA ASP A 90 4.12 2.04 14.65
C ASP A 90 4.54 3.33 15.41
N LEU A 91 5.84 3.58 15.46
CA LEU A 91 6.46 4.78 16.02
C LEU A 91 7.00 5.72 14.93
N LEU A 92 7.08 5.27 13.69
CA LEU A 92 7.64 6.03 12.59
C LEU A 92 6.54 6.86 11.92
N ALA A 93 6.76 8.18 11.86
CA ALA A 93 5.98 9.03 10.99
C ALA A 93 6.16 8.58 9.52
N ASN A 94 5.08 8.39 8.82
CA ASN A 94 5.13 8.08 7.40
C ASN A 94 5.80 9.25 6.65
N ASP A 95 6.83 8.93 5.88
CA ASP A 95 7.35 9.87 4.90
C ASP A 95 6.31 10.06 3.80
N ILE A 96 5.57 11.15 3.85
CA ILE A 96 4.82 11.60 2.69
C ILE A 96 5.85 12.18 1.73
N ILE A 97 6.21 11.38 0.74
CA ILE A 97 7.07 11.83 -0.34
C ILE A 97 6.19 12.73 -1.22
N ASP A 98 6.59 14.00 -1.37
CA ASP A 98 5.88 14.97 -2.23
C ASP A 98 6.12 14.63 -3.72
N GLU A 99 5.57 13.50 -4.14
CA GLU A 99 5.55 13.07 -5.54
C GLU A 99 4.21 13.49 -6.16
N LYS A 100 4.13 14.72 -6.63
CA LYS A 100 2.93 15.23 -7.32
C LYS A 100 2.74 14.61 -8.69
N VAL A 101 3.82 14.49 -9.43
CA VAL A 101 3.87 13.89 -10.75
C VAL A 101 5.11 13.01 -10.84
N VAL A 102 4.93 11.76 -11.23
CA VAL A 102 6.03 10.83 -11.51
C VAL A 102 6.00 10.50 -13.00
N VAL A 103 7.03 10.90 -13.70
CA VAL A 103 7.25 10.55 -15.12
C VAL A 103 8.38 9.54 -15.19
N LYS A 104 8.16 8.45 -15.92
CA LYS A 104 9.16 7.42 -16.14
C LYS A 104 9.40 7.25 -17.64
N ILE A 105 10.61 7.52 -18.08
CA ILE A 105 10.98 7.43 -19.50
C ILE A 105 11.19 5.96 -19.84
N ASN A 106 10.64 5.51 -20.96
CA ASN A 106 10.65 4.10 -21.38
C ASN A 106 12.06 3.48 -21.41
N SER A 107 13.07 4.22 -21.87
CA SER A 107 14.47 3.75 -21.89
C SER A 107 15.08 3.51 -20.54
N GLU A 108 14.52 4.12 -19.48
CA GLU A 108 14.98 4.01 -18.10
C GLU A 108 14.16 2.99 -17.30
N CYS A 109 13.07 2.47 -17.88
CA CYS A 109 12.21 1.51 -17.23
C CYS A 109 12.90 0.17 -17.07
N LYS A 110 12.75 -0.43 -15.90
CA LYS A 110 13.22 -1.81 -15.66
C LYS A 110 12.37 -2.79 -16.44
N ARG A 111 13.06 -3.73 -17.11
CA ARG A 111 12.46 -4.85 -17.84
C ARG A 111 12.92 -6.16 -17.26
N TRP A 112 12.03 -7.14 -17.21
CA TRP A 112 12.38 -8.49 -16.81
C TRP A 112 11.46 -9.53 -17.46
N LEU A 113 11.94 -10.76 -17.56
CA LEU A 113 11.16 -11.89 -18.05
C LEU A 113 10.48 -12.60 -16.89
N TYR A 114 9.23 -12.98 -17.07
CA TYR A 114 8.41 -13.66 -16.06
C TYR A 114 7.50 -14.71 -16.71
N PRO A 115 7.21 -15.84 -16.03
CA PRO A 115 7.98 -16.39 -14.91
C PRO A 115 9.43 -16.74 -15.33
N SER A 116 10.32 -16.91 -14.36
CA SER A 116 11.74 -17.20 -14.66
C SER A 116 11.93 -18.49 -15.43
N ALA A 117 11.06 -19.48 -15.23
CA ALA A 117 11.13 -20.78 -15.89
C ALA A 117 10.70 -20.72 -17.36
N THR A 118 9.51 -20.17 -17.63
CA THR A 118 8.89 -20.17 -18.98
C THR A 118 9.20 -18.93 -19.79
N LYS A 119 9.52 -17.82 -19.13
CA LYS A 119 9.78 -16.51 -19.76
C LYS A 119 8.65 -16.11 -20.73
N ALA A 120 7.41 -16.44 -20.36
CA ALA A 120 6.26 -16.25 -21.21
C ALA A 120 5.91 -14.77 -21.45
N TYR A 121 6.35 -13.89 -20.55
CA TYR A 121 6.08 -12.45 -20.58
C TYR A 121 7.36 -11.63 -20.40
N GLU A 122 7.46 -10.53 -21.12
CA GLU A 122 8.33 -9.43 -20.77
C GLU A 122 7.51 -8.41 -19.99
N MET A 123 7.93 -8.11 -18.77
CA MET A 123 7.35 -7.13 -17.89
C MET A 123 8.14 -5.83 -17.95
N LEU A 124 7.46 -4.70 -17.98
CA LEU A 124 8.05 -3.36 -17.94
C LEU A 124 7.43 -2.58 -16.79
N GLU A 125 8.26 -2.09 -15.88
CA GLU A 125 7.82 -1.28 -14.77
C GLU A 125 7.44 0.12 -15.23
N LEU A 126 6.17 0.51 -15.08
CA LEU A 126 5.67 1.84 -15.38
C LEU A 126 5.82 2.79 -14.19
N ALA A 127 5.44 4.05 -14.38
CA ALA A 127 5.46 5.05 -13.32
C ALA A 127 4.60 4.61 -12.13
N ALA A 128 5.14 4.77 -10.93
CA ALA A 128 4.48 4.47 -9.67
C ALA A 128 4.96 5.45 -8.60
N THR A 129 4.15 5.69 -7.60
CA THR A 129 4.52 6.49 -6.43
C THR A 129 4.87 5.61 -5.24
N LYS A 130 5.82 6.05 -4.44
CA LYS A 130 6.16 5.40 -3.17
C LYS A 130 5.07 5.56 -2.10
N ASN A 131 4.19 6.56 -2.27
CA ASN A 131 3.06 6.79 -1.37
C ASN A 131 1.98 5.70 -1.47
N LEU A 132 1.96 4.94 -2.58
CA LEU A 132 1.06 3.80 -2.78
C LEU A 132 1.88 2.51 -3.01
N PRO A 133 2.56 1.98 -1.98
CA PRO A 133 3.50 0.87 -2.13
C PRO A 133 2.83 -0.43 -2.62
N PHE A 134 1.52 -0.57 -2.43
CA PHE A 134 0.73 -1.71 -2.89
C PHE A 134 0.06 -1.47 -4.25
N SER A 135 0.36 -0.36 -4.91
CA SER A 135 -0.04 -0.09 -6.28
C SER A 135 1.14 -0.37 -7.21
N LYS A 136 0.90 -1.16 -8.26
CA LYS A 136 1.91 -1.50 -9.26
C LYS A 136 1.32 -1.34 -10.64
N SER A 137 1.97 -0.54 -11.47
CA SER A 137 1.63 -0.37 -12.88
C SER A 137 2.71 -1.03 -13.74
N ILE A 138 2.28 -1.92 -14.62
CA ILE A 138 3.17 -2.81 -15.37
C ILE A 138 2.64 -2.90 -16.81
N GLU A 139 3.51 -2.72 -17.80
CA GLU A 139 3.24 -3.14 -19.17
C GLU A 139 3.69 -4.60 -19.32
N VAL A 140 2.91 -5.41 -19.98
CA VAL A 140 3.17 -6.83 -20.22
C VAL A 140 3.17 -7.06 -21.72
N SER A 141 4.29 -7.52 -22.27
CA SER A 141 4.38 -8.07 -23.61
C SER A 141 4.31 -9.59 -23.52
N ILE A 142 3.33 -10.19 -24.20
CA ILE A 142 3.15 -11.64 -24.26
C ILE A 142 4.10 -12.19 -25.33
N LEU A 143 5.04 -13.03 -24.92
CA LEU A 143 6.08 -13.57 -25.81
C LEU A 143 5.74 -14.96 -26.32
N SER A 144 4.96 -15.74 -25.60
CA SER A 144 4.64 -17.14 -25.90
C SER A 144 3.15 -17.35 -26.11
N ASP A 145 2.82 -18.06 -27.18
CA ASP A 145 1.47 -18.50 -27.46
C ASP A 145 1.17 -19.89 -26.89
N GLN A 146 2.21 -20.56 -26.36
CA GLN A 146 2.15 -21.96 -25.92
C GLN A 146 2.22 -22.07 -24.38
N GLY A 147 1.61 -23.13 -23.88
CA GLY A 147 1.57 -23.50 -22.48
C GLY A 147 0.18 -23.43 -21.88
N GLU A 148 -0.19 -24.47 -21.16
CA GLU A 148 -1.45 -24.56 -20.41
C GLU A 148 -1.31 -24.08 -18.98
N GLU A 149 -0.12 -23.60 -18.58
CA GLU A 149 0.16 -23.19 -17.21
C GLU A 149 -0.51 -21.86 -16.89
N TYR A 150 -1.21 -21.82 -15.78
CA TYR A 150 -1.78 -20.59 -15.19
C TYR A 150 -0.73 -19.96 -14.29
N ASP A 151 0.23 -19.33 -14.92
CA ASP A 151 1.51 -18.93 -14.33
C ASP A 151 1.46 -17.54 -13.65
N LEU A 152 0.32 -16.87 -13.69
CA LEU A 152 0.11 -15.59 -13.01
C LEU A 152 -0.86 -15.75 -11.83
N LYS A 153 -0.46 -15.20 -10.69
CA LYS A 153 -1.27 -15.12 -9.48
C LYS A 153 -0.82 -13.92 -8.66
N SER A 154 -1.74 -13.14 -8.16
CA SER A 154 -1.44 -11.96 -7.33
C SER A 154 -2.42 -11.87 -6.17
N GLY A 155 -1.95 -11.44 -5.01
CA GLY A 155 -2.80 -11.07 -3.86
C GLY A 155 -3.41 -9.66 -3.98
N LEU A 156 -3.22 -8.98 -5.11
CA LEU A 156 -3.74 -7.64 -5.38
C LEU A 156 -4.88 -7.71 -6.38
N HIS A 157 -5.80 -6.76 -6.32
CA HIS A 157 -6.77 -6.53 -7.38
C HIS A 157 -6.02 -6.12 -8.65
N GLN A 158 -6.37 -6.69 -9.79
CA GLN A 158 -5.69 -6.41 -11.06
C GLN A 158 -6.69 -5.92 -12.09
N TYR A 159 -6.48 -4.72 -12.58
CA TYR A 159 -7.17 -4.18 -13.74
C TYR A 159 -6.22 -4.29 -14.94
N GLY A 160 -6.74 -4.69 -16.07
CA GLY A 160 -5.97 -4.81 -17.31
C GLY A 160 -6.65 -4.11 -18.47
N TYR A 161 -5.82 -3.64 -19.38
CA TYR A 161 -6.25 -2.98 -20.61
C TYR A 161 -5.36 -3.45 -21.76
N ASN A 162 -5.98 -3.90 -22.85
CA ASN A 162 -5.25 -4.27 -24.06
C ASN A 162 -4.86 -3.02 -24.86
N VAL A 163 -3.57 -2.68 -24.81
CA VAL A 163 -2.98 -1.53 -25.49
C VAL A 163 -2.33 -1.91 -26.82
N GLY A 164 -2.29 -3.20 -27.15
CA GLY A 164 -1.74 -3.72 -28.39
C GLY A 164 -2.74 -3.67 -29.55
N ASP A 165 -2.28 -4.10 -30.71
CA ASP A 165 -3.08 -4.17 -31.94
C ASP A 165 -3.68 -5.57 -32.19
N SER A 166 -3.43 -6.52 -31.29
CA SER A 166 -3.81 -7.91 -31.44
C SER A 166 -4.75 -8.36 -30.33
N ASN A 167 -5.61 -9.32 -30.66
CA ASN A 167 -6.46 -9.99 -29.68
C ASN A 167 -5.60 -10.87 -28.75
N ILE A 168 -5.90 -10.80 -27.47
CA ILE A 168 -5.24 -11.57 -26.41
C ILE A 168 -6.26 -12.54 -25.83
N SER A 169 -5.83 -13.75 -25.44
CA SER A 169 -6.65 -14.69 -24.69
C SER A 169 -6.31 -14.55 -23.21
N LEU A 170 -7.29 -14.21 -22.39
CA LEU A 170 -7.24 -14.29 -20.93
C LEU A 170 -7.85 -15.62 -20.52
N ASN A 171 -7.07 -16.47 -19.86
CA ASN A 171 -7.54 -17.74 -19.34
C ASN A 171 -7.37 -17.77 -17.82
N TRP A 172 -8.33 -18.33 -17.08
CA TRP A 172 -8.26 -18.43 -15.63
C TRP A 172 -8.91 -19.71 -15.10
N ILE A 173 -8.56 -20.04 -13.85
CA ILE A 173 -9.19 -21.12 -13.10
C ILE A 173 -10.02 -20.52 -11.97
N HIS A 174 -11.26 -20.96 -11.87
CA HIS A 174 -12.13 -20.65 -10.73
C HIS A 174 -12.96 -21.88 -10.38
N ASN A 175 -12.99 -22.25 -9.10
CA ASN A 175 -13.69 -23.45 -8.61
C ASN A 175 -13.34 -24.74 -9.39
N ASN A 176 -12.04 -24.94 -9.68
CA ASN A 176 -11.52 -26.06 -10.48
C ASN A 176 -12.05 -26.13 -11.92
N GLN A 177 -12.68 -25.06 -12.42
CA GLN A 177 -13.12 -24.96 -13.81
C GLN A 177 -12.23 -23.98 -14.56
N LYS A 178 -11.96 -24.30 -15.83
CA LYS A 178 -11.16 -23.46 -16.73
C LYS A 178 -12.09 -22.56 -17.55
N TYR A 179 -11.74 -21.30 -17.62
CA TYR A 179 -12.43 -20.27 -18.39
C TYR A 179 -11.48 -19.60 -19.35
N SER A 180 -12.01 -19.05 -20.42
CA SER A 180 -11.23 -18.31 -21.41
C SER A 180 -12.10 -17.25 -22.06
N GLU A 181 -11.52 -16.02 -22.22
CA GLU A 181 -12.13 -14.90 -22.92
C GLU A 181 -11.13 -14.26 -23.88
N ILE A 182 -11.64 -13.72 -24.97
CA ILE A 182 -10.85 -12.95 -25.92
C ILE A 182 -10.97 -11.47 -25.58
N ILE A 183 -9.82 -10.84 -25.38
CA ILE A 183 -9.68 -9.43 -25.09
C ILE A 183 -9.18 -8.72 -26.35
N ASN A 184 -10.05 -7.98 -27.00
CA ASN A 184 -9.70 -7.24 -28.22
C ASN A 184 -8.89 -5.98 -27.89
N PRO A 185 -8.20 -5.37 -28.88
CA PRO A 185 -7.60 -4.05 -28.70
C PRO A 185 -8.62 -3.04 -28.15
N GLY A 186 -8.25 -2.36 -27.07
CA GLY A 186 -9.11 -1.40 -26.39
C GLY A 186 -10.06 -1.99 -25.35
N ASP A 187 -10.14 -3.32 -25.22
CA ASP A 187 -10.93 -3.95 -24.15
C ASP A 187 -10.20 -3.90 -22.81
N SER A 188 -10.97 -3.88 -21.73
CA SER A 188 -10.49 -3.93 -20.35
C SER A 188 -11.05 -5.13 -19.60
N PHE A 189 -10.34 -5.56 -18.58
CA PHE A 189 -10.75 -6.67 -17.74
C PHE A 189 -10.31 -6.46 -16.28
N TYR A 190 -10.90 -7.24 -15.39
CA TYR A 190 -10.54 -7.29 -13.99
C TYR A 190 -10.27 -8.73 -13.57
N VAL A 191 -9.21 -8.93 -12.78
CA VAL A 191 -8.89 -10.21 -12.14
C VAL A 191 -8.82 -9.99 -10.64
N GLY A 192 -9.59 -10.77 -9.90
CA GLY A 192 -9.61 -10.75 -8.43
C GLY A 192 -8.33 -11.28 -7.79
N PRO A 193 -8.11 -10.99 -6.50
CA PRO A 193 -6.99 -11.55 -5.76
C PRO A 193 -6.99 -13.08 -5.79
N PHE A 194 -5.77 -13.65 -5.88
CA PHE A 194 -5.48 -15.08 -5.83
C PHE A 194 -6.06 -15.94 -6.97
N ILE A 195 -6.68 -15.32 -7.98
CA ILE A 195 -7.10 -16.04 -9.18
C ILE A 195 -5.88 -16.44 -10.02
N GLU A 196 -5.75 -17.73 -10.30
CA GLU A 196 -4.72 -18.26 -11.19
C GLU A 196 -5.16 -18.02 -12.65
N HIS A 197 -4.30 -17.33 -13.41
CA HIS A 197 -4.62 -16.92 -14.77
C HIS A 197 -3.37 -16.87 -15.66
N ASN A 198 -3.58 -16.77 -16.94
CA ASN A 198 -2.53 -16.48 -17.91
C ASN A 198 -3.05 -15.63 -19.06
N PHE A 199 -2.13 -15.03 -19.78
CA PHE A 199 -2.40 -14.38 -21.07
C PHE A 199 -1.72 -15.17 -22.17
N ARG A 200 -2.42 -15.37 -23.29
CA ARG A 200 -1.89 -16.03 -24.47
C ARG A 200 -2.21 -15.22 -25.72
N LYS A 201 -1.60 -15.60 -26.83
CA LYS A 201 -1.47 -14.84 -28.08
C LYS A 201 -0.60 -13.60 -27.88
N LYS A 202 0.28 -13.38 -28.84
CA LYS A 202 1.20 -12.24 -28.81
C LYS A 202 0.42 -10.93 -28.79
N GLY A 203 0.74 -10.09 -27.84
CA GLY A 203 0.05 -8.83 -27.64
C GLY A 203 0.66 -8.05 -26.48
N LYS A 204 0.06 -6.92 -26.18
CA LYS A 204 0.57 -5.97 -25.19
C LYS A 204 -0.56 -5.50 -24.27
N LEU A 205 -0.34 -5.60 -22.98
CA LEU A 205 -1.28 -5.20 -21.93
C LEU A 205 -0.65 -4.14 -21.03
N VAL A 206 -1.48 -3.25 -20.49
CA VAL A 206 -1.16 -2.51 -19.27
C VAL A 206 -1.96 -3.10 -18.11
N LEU A 207 -1.26 -3.43 -17.04
CA LEU A 207 -1.85 -3.92 -15.79
C LEU A 207 -1.67 -2.88 -14.68
N LEU A 208 -2.75 -2.56 -14.00
CA LEU A 208 -2.74 -1.83 -12.75
C LEU A 208 -3.13 -2.80 -11.62
N ARG A 209 -2.19 -3.10 -10.75
CA ARG A 209 -2.42 -3.88 -9.54
C ARG A 209 -2.57 -2.93 -8.36
N VAL A 210 -3.66 -3.07 -7.65
CA VAL A 210 -3.97 -2.25 -6.47
C VAL A 210 -4.36 -3.13 -5.30
N GLY A 211 -3.91 -2.75 -4.16
CA GLY A 211 -4.26 -3.43 -2.92
C GLY A 211 -3.68 -2.65 -1.76
N GLY A 212 -3.95 -3.09 -0.58
CA GLY A 212 -3.36 -2.45 0.58
C GLY A 212 -3.58 -3.30 1.82
N LYS A 213 -2.60 -3.29 2.69
CA LYS A 213 -2.90 -3.51 4.09
C LYS A 213 -3.61 -2.26 4.56
N VAL A 214 -4.74 -2.46 5.15
CA VAL A 214 -5.37 -1.49 6.03
C VAL A 214 -4.37 -1.27 7.19
N VAL A 215 -3.51 -0.26 7.07
CA VAL A 215 -2.43 0.00 8.02
C VAL A 215 -2.91 1.03 9.04
N GLY A 216 -2.79 0.65 10.32
CA GLY A 216 -2.83 1.56 11.46
C GLY A 216 -4.19 2.20 11.76
N GLU A 217 -4.59 3.20 11.04
CA GLU A 217 -5.79 3.99 11.32
C GLU A 217 -7.10 3.20 11.22
N PRO A 218 -7.35 2.42 10.19
CA PRO A 218 -8.55 1.58 10.14
C PRO A 218 -8.55 0.42 11.15
N GLN A 219 -7.38 -0.09 11.57
CA GLN A 219 -7.32 -1.03 12.70
C GLN A 219 -7.72 -0.35 14.02
N ARG A 220 -7.32 0.91 14.18
CA ARG A 220 -7.73 1.74 15.32
C ARG A 220 -9.20 2.08 15.26
N GLU A 221 -9.71 2.49 14.10
CA GLU A 221 -11.15 2.74 13.91
C GLU A 221 -11.97 1.47 14.16
N LEU A 222 -11.55 0.31 13.65
CA LEU A 222 -12.18 -0.97 13.94
C LEU A 222 -12.13 -1.32 15.44
N SER A 223 -11.05 -0.98 16.15
CA SER A 223 -10.93 -1.22 17.59
C SER A 223 -11.81 -0.31 18.44
N LEU A 224 -12.17 0.86 17.91
CA LEU A 224 -13.07 1.83 18.55
C LEU A 224 -14.55 1.61 18.22
N MET A 225 -14.84 0.76 17.22
CA MET A 225 -16.21 0.43 16.85
C MET A 225 -16.87 -0.51 17.86
N PRO A 226 -18.17 -0.35 18.15
CA PRO A 226 -18.93 -1.34 18.90
C PRO A 226 -18.81 -2.73 18.26
N LYS A 227 -18.77 -3.77 19.07
CA LYS A 227 -18.56 -5.18 18.62
C LYS A 227 -19.55 -5.63 17.53
N GLU A 228 -20.73 -5.09 17.53
CA GLU A 228 -21.78 -5.37 16.53
C GLU A 228 -21.36 -4.90 15.12
N TYR A 229 -20.70 -3.75 15.03
CA TYR A 229 -20.18 -3.23 13.76
C TYR A 229 -18.92 -3.96 13.30
N ILE A 230 -18.05 -4.39 14.23
CA ILE A 230 -16.86 -5.19 13.90
C ILE A 230 -17.26 -6.51 13.25
N SER A 231 -18.30 -7.17 13.76
CA SER A 231 -18.84 -8.41 13.19
C SER A 231 -19.34 -8.21 11.76
N ARG A 232 -20.02 -7.08 11.51
CA ARG A 232 -20.52 -6.73 10.19
C ARG A 232 -19.40 -6.40 9.22
N VAL A 233 -18.44 -5.58 9.61
CA VAL A 233 -17.26 -5.24 8.79
C VAL A 233 -16.45 -6.50 8.48
N ASN A 234 -16.25 -7.40 9.45
CA ASN A 234 -15.59 -8.67 9.22
C ASN A 234 -16.38 -9.59 8.27
N ALA A 235 -17.71 -9.61 8.35
CA ALA A 235 -18.55 -10.37 7.45
C ALA A 235 -18.51 -9.79 6.02
N GLU A 236 -18.61 -8.48 5.88
CA GLU A 236 -18.50 -7.77 4.61
C GLU A 236 -17.10 -7.96 4.01
N THR A 237 -16.04 -7.82 4.81
CA THR A 237 -14.66 -8.06 4.36
C THR A 237 -14.46 -9.52 3.93
N LYS A 238 -15.03 -10.49 4.65
CA LYS A 238 -15.01 -11.91 4.24
C LYS A 238 -15.80 -12.16 2.96
N GLN A 239 -16.92 -11.49 2.77
CA GLN A 239 -17.67 -11.56 1.50
C GLN A 239 -16.85 -11.02 0.33
N TRP A 240 -16.11 -9.93 0.51
CA TRP A 240 -15.23 -9.37 -0.52
C TRP A 240 -14.06 -10.31 -0.87
N PHE A 241 -13.59 -11.11 0.09
CA PHE A 241 -12.47 -12.04 -0.11
C PHE A 241 -12.92 -13.50 -0.39
N ASN A 242 -14.15 -13.86 -0.10
CA ASN A 242 -14.71 -15.21 -0.24
C ASN A 242 -15.95 -15.25 -1.16
N SER A 243 -16.14 -14.28 -2.03
CA SER A 243 -17.15 -14.37 -3.08
C SER A 243 -16.68 -15.37 -4.14
N GLY A 244 -16.85 -16.64 -3.84
CA GLY A 244 -16.69 -17.78 -4.71
C GLY A 244 -17.90 -18.62 -4.60
#